data_573dcb6e4801318cf1adb96cc1350f42
#
_entry.id   573dcb6e4801318cf1adb96cc1350f42
#
_cell.length_a   1.000
_cell.length_b   1.000
_cell.length_c   1.000
_cell.angle_alpha   90.00
_cell.angle_beta   90.00
_cell.angle_gamma   90.00
#
_symmetry.space_group_name_H-M   'P 1'
#
loop_
_entity.id
_entity.type
_entity.pdbx_description
1 polymer ?
#
loop_
_entity_poly.entity_id
_entity_poly.type
_entity_poly.pdbx_seq_one_letter_code
_entity_poly.pdbx_strand_id
1 'polypeptide(L)'
;MASLNHPGDLKYSKTDEWVRVEGDEVVIGITDYAQDQLGDIVYVELPWESGENIAFEGKFGDIESVKATSELMSPLSGDVIGSNEELKEHPEYINDYPYEKGWMVRLKLSDPSQLDNLLNADQYLEYLQGR
;
A
#
# COMPACT_ATOMS: atom_id res chain seq x y z
N MET A 1 -23.88 1.82 -6.57
CA MET A 1 -22.42 1.91 -6.45
C MET A 1 -21.97 1.22 -5.17
N ALA A 2 -20.99 0.35 -5.27
CA ALA A 2 -20.47 -0.33 -4.10
C ALA A 2 -19.72 0.65 -3.19
N SER A 3 -19.91 0.52 -1.89
CA SER A 3 -19.13 1.30 -0.93
C SER A 3 -17.69 0.78 -0.89
N LEU A 4 -16.75 1.69 -0.76
CA LEU A 4 -15.35 1.32 -0.58
C LEU A 4 -15.14 0.81 0.84
N ASN A 5 -14.20 -0.13 0.98
CA ASN A 5 -13.89 -0.75 2.26
C ASN A 5 -12.56 -0.24 2.80
N HIS A 6 -12.58 0.20 4.06
CA HIS A 6 -11.36 0.62 4.75
C HIS A 6 -11.34 -0.03 6.14
N PRO A 7 -10.72 -1.22 6.27
CA PRO A 7 -10.73 -1.97 7.53
C PRO A 7 -10.23 -1.17 8.73
N GLY A 8 -10.90 -1.33 9.87
CA GLY A 8 -10.60 -0.56 11.08
C GLY A 8 -9.35 -1.00 11.82
N ASP A 9 -8.80 -2.16 11.48
CA ASP A 9 -7.60 -2.70 12.11
C ASP A 9 -6.31 -2.34 11.37
N LEU A 10 -6.41 -1.54 10.31
CA LEU A 10 -5.26 -1.10 9.52
C LEU A 10 -4.96 0.37 9.78
N LYS A 11 -3.77 0.79 9.37
CA LYS A 11 -3.38 2.20 9.34
C LYS A 11 -3.27 2.65 7.89
N TYR A 12 -3.36 3.96 7.67
CA TYR A 12 -3.45 4.51 6.32
C TYR A 12 -2.55 5.74 6.18
N SER A 13 -2.00 5.92 4.98
CA SER A 13 -1.22 7.11 4.65
C SER A 13 -2.06 8.08 3.82
N LYS A 14 -1.63 9.34 3.77
CA LYS A 14 -2.27 10.37 2.94
C LYS A 14 -1.99 10.16 1.45
N THR A 15 -1.08 9.28 1.13
CA THR A 15 -0.78 8.89 -0.25
C THR A 15 -1.46 7.58 -0.65
N ASP A 16 -2.45 7.15 0.16
CA ASP A 16 -3.36 6.04 -0.15
C ASP A 16 -2.76 4.65 -0.08
N GLU A 17 -1.76 4.46 0.80
CA GLU A 17 -1.29 3.13 1.14
C GLU A 17 -1.89 2.69 2.48
N TRP A 18 -2.13 1.39 2.62
CA TRP A 18 -2.52 0.82 3.91
C TRP A 18 -1.32 0.08 4.52
N VAL A 19 -1.33 0.00 5.84
CA VAL A 19 -0.28 -0.65 6.61
C VAL A 19 -0.92 -1.61 7.61
N ARG A 20 -0.51 -2.88 7.57
CA ARG A 20 -0.87 -3.88 8.59
C ARG A 20 0.35 -4.15 9.44
N VAL A 21 0.22 -3.90 10.75
CA VAL A 21 1.33 -4.10 11.69
C VAL A 21 1.30 -5.54 12.19
N GLU A 22 2.42 -6.23 12.07
CA GLU A 22 2.60 -7.61 12.52
C GLU A 22 3.91 -7.70 13.34
N GLY A 23 3.84 -7.31 14.61
CA GLY A 23 5.02 -7.25 15.45
C GLY A 23 5.95 -6.11 15.04
N ASP A 24 7.19 -6.44 14.68
CA ASP A 24 8.16 -5.46 14.20
C ASP A 24 8.18 -5.37 12.66
N GLU A 25 7.27 -6.08 12.01
CA GLU A 25 7.10 -6.06 10.55
C GLU A 25 5.80 -5.39 10.16
N VAL A 26 5.75 -4.92 8.92
CA VAL A 26 4.52 -4.37 8.35
C VAL A 26 4.32 -4.92 6.95
N VAL A 27 3.05 -5.03 6.55
CA VAL A 27 2.65 -5.34 5.18
C VAL A 27 2.00 -4.09 4.61
N ILE A 28 2.36 -3.73 3.39
CA ILE A 28 1.89 -2.50 2.75
C ILE A 28 1.25 -2.82 1.40
N GLY A 29 0.17 -2.12 1.10
CA GLY A 29 -0.47 -2.15 -0.20
C GLY A 29 -1.20 -0.84 -0.44
N ILE A 30 -1.98 -0.74 -1.52
CA ILE A 30 -2.79 0.46 -1.77
C ILE A 30 -4.23 0.23 -1.32
N THR A 31 -4.89 1.31 -0.93
CA THR A 31 -6.24 1.25 -0.38
C THR A 31 -7.28 0.95 -1.46
N ASP A 32 -8.47 0.56 -1.02
CA ASP A 32 -9.62 0.36 -1.91
C ASP A 32 -9.95 1.65 -2.66
N TYR A 33 -9.82 2.80 -2.00
CA TYR A 33 -9.99 4.09 -2.64
C TYR A 33 -8.99 4.28 -3.79
N ALA A 34 -7.72 3.95 -3.54
CA ALA A 34 -6.66 4.14 -4.53
C ALA A 34 -6.91 3.28 -5.78
N GLN A 35 -7.26 2.00 -5.60
CA GLN A 35 -7.51 1.14 -6.75
C GLN A 35 -8.75 1.58 -7.53
N ASP A 36 -9.76 2.11 -6.83
CA ASP A 36 -10.97 2.61 -7.46
C ASP A 36 -10.66 3.82 -8.34
N GLN A 37 -9.81 4.73 -7.87
CA GLN A 37 -9.39 5.90 -8.63
C GLN A 37 -8.54 5.53 -9.85
N LEU A 38 -7.71 4.49 -9.72
CA LEU A 38 -6.85 4.05 -10.81
C LEU A 38 -7.60 3.25 -11.87
N GLY A 39 -8.64 2.53 -11.48
CA GLY A 39 -9.32 1.59 -12.37
C GLY A 39 -8.56 0.28 -12.46
N ASP A 40 -8.83 -0.50 -13.51
CA ASP A 40 -8.25 -1.84 -13.66
C ASP A 40 -6.73 -1.79 -13.73
N ILE A 41 -6.08 -2.46 -12.79
CA ILE A 41 -4.62 -2.53 -12.72
C ILE A 41 -4.14 -3.58 -13.71
N VAL A 42 -3.18 -3.20 -14.55
CA VAL A 42 -2.66 -4.06 -15.61
C VAL A 42 -1.20 -4.44 -15.42
N TYR A 43 -0.47 -3.70 -14.58
CA TYR A 43 0.94 -3.96 -14.34
C TYR A 43 1.40 -3.37 -13.02
N VAL A 44 2.26 -4.11 -12.31
CA VAL A 44 2.87 -3.65 -11.06
C VAL A 44 4.36 -3.99 -11.12
N GLU A 45 5.19 -3.03 -10.79
CA GLU A 45 6.63 -3.26 -10.67
C GLU A 45 7.07 -3.01 -9.24
N LEU A 46 7.65 -4.02 -8.61
CA LEU A 46 8.13 -3.99 -7.25
C LEU A 46 9.60 -4.44 -7.28
N PRO A 47 10.53 -3.52 -7.58
CA PRO A 47 11.92 -3.91 -7.90
C PRO A 47 12.79 -4.24 -6.69
N TRP A 48 12.28 -4.05 -5.48
CA TRP A 48 13.07 -4.21 -4.26
C TRP A 48 13.23 -5.67 -3.87
N GLU A 49 14.47 -6.03 -3.50
CA GLU A 49 14.80 -7.38 -3.04
C GLU A 49 14.98 -7.40 -1.53
N SER A 50 14.89 -8.62 -0.96
CA SER A 50 15.08 -8.82 0.47
C SER A 50 16.44 -8.27 0.92
N GLY A 51 16.43 -7.55 2.02
CA GLY A 51 17.62 -6.93 2.59
C GLY A 51 17.86 -5.48 2.18
N GLU A 52 17.17 -5.00 1.14
CA GLU A 52 17.30 -3.61 0.74
C GLU A 52 16.48 -2.71 1.67
N ASN A 53 16.91 -1.47 1.83
CA ASN A 53 16.26 -0.50 2.71
C ASN A 53 15.45 0.51 1.90
N ILE A 54 14.19 0.70 2.28
CA ILE A 54 13.33 1.74 1.71
C ILE A 54 13.18 2.84 2.74
N ALA A 55 13.40 4.09 2.32
CA ALA A 55 13.23 5.25 3.19
C ALA A 55 11.78 5.73 3.19
N PHE A 56 11.38 6.39 4.27
CA PHE A 56 10.09 7.08 4.36
C PHE A 56 9.94 8.03 3.16
N GLU A 57 8.78 7.96 2.50
CA GLU A 57 8.46 8.69 1.28
C GLU A 57 9.32 8.29 0.08
N GLY A 58 10.13 7.26 0.19
CA GLY A 58 10.84 6.70 -0.94
C GLY A 58 9.92 5.86 -1.81
N LYS A 59 10.21 5.80 -3.09
CA LYS A 59 9.41 5.02 -4.04
C LYS A 59 9.68 3.54 -3.82
N PHE A 60 8.62 2.73 -3.63
CA PHE A 60 8.79 1.28 -3.52
C PHE A 60 8.31 0.51 -4.75
N GLY A 61 7.71 1.18 -5.70
CA GLY A 61 7.27 0.52 -6.92
C GLY A 61 6.51 1.45 -7.83
N ASP A 62 6.06 0.88 -8.95
CA ASP A 62 5.22 1.57 -9.93
C ASP A 62 3.98 0.73 -10.20
N ILE A 63 2.87 1.38 -10.46
CA ILE A 63 1.63 0.71 -10.78
C ILE A 63 1.04 1.33 -12.05
N GLU A 64 0.54 0.48 -12.94
CA GLU A 64 -0.05 0.92 -14.19
C GLU A 64 -1.46 0.39 -14.31
N SER A 65 -2.39 1.27 -14.63
CA SER A 65 -3.78 0.91 -14.87
C SER A 65 -4.16 1.21 -16.31
N VAL A 66 -5.37 0.86 -16.68
CA VAL A 66 -5.88 1.13 -18.03
C VAL A 66 -5.93 2.62 -18.36
N LYS A 67 -5.90 3.49 -17.36
CA LYS A 67 -6.01 4.95 -17.58
C LYS A 67 -4.88 5.78 -17.02
N ALA A 68 -3.96 5.21 -16.23
CA ALA A 68 -2.93 6.01 -15.56
C ALA A 68 -1.74 5.18 -15.12
N THR A 69 -0.62 5.84 -14.87
CA THR A 69 0.56 5.27 -14.22
C THR A 69 0.80 6.06 -12.94
N SER A 70 1.15 5.38 -11.86
CA SER A 70 1.40 6.03 -10.57
C SER A 70 2.62 5.43 -9.89
N GLU A 71 3.33 6.27 -9.16
CA GLU A 71 4.43 5.81 -8.31
C GLU A 71 3.88 5.41 -6.95
N LEU A 72 4.46 4.37 -6.36
CA LEU A 72 4.09 3.89 -5.04
C LEU A 72 5.11 4.39 -4.03
N MET A 73 4.66 5.18 -3.07
CA MET A 73 5.52 5.81 -2.07
C MET A 73 5.40 5.09 -0.74
N SER A 74 6.51 4.82 -0.09
CA SER A 74 6.49 4.11 1.18
C SER A 74 6.08 5.03 2.33
N PRO A 75 5.07 4.65 3.11
CA PRO A 75 4.66 5.45 4.27
C PRO A 75 5.58 5.28 5.49
N LEU A 76 6.55 4.37 5.40
CA LEU A 76 7.44 4.00 6.51
C LEU A 76 8.83 3.65 5.99
N SER A 77 9.84 3.82 6.85
CA SER A 77 11.18 3.32 6.56
C SER A 77 11.30 1.88 7.05
N GLY A 78 12.00 1.05 6.28
CA GLY A 78 12.22 -0.32 6.69
C GLY A 78 13.07 -1.11 5.72
N ASP A 79 13.49 -2.29 6.17
CA ASP A 79 14.22 -3.24 5.35
C ASP A 79 13.22 -4.16 4.66
N VAL A 80 13.38 -4.33 3.35
CA VAL A 80 12.49 -5.20 2.59
C VAL A 80 12.70 -6.65 3.00
N ILE A 81 11.60 -7.31 3.38
CA ILE A 81 11.60 -8.74 3.66
C ILE A 81 11.21 -9.49 2.40
N GLY A 82 10.25 -8.96 1.66
CA GLY A 82 9.82 -9.54 0.40
C GLY A 82 8.73 -8.73 -0.25
N SER A 83 8.43 -9.05 -1.50
CA SER A 83 7.34 -8.45 -2.26
C SER A 83 6.43 -9.55 -2.77
N ASN A 84 5.20 -9.18 -3.12
CA ASN A 84 4.20 -10.12 -3.59
C ASN A 84 4.39 -10.42 -5.08
N GLU A 85 5.10 -11.49 -5.36
CA GLU A 85 5.42 -11.90 -6.73
C GLU A 85 4.20 -12.30 -7.55
N GLU A 86 3.10 -12.71 -6.90
CA GLU A 86 1.89 -13.10 -7.59
C GLU A 86 1.27 -11.95 -8.37
N LEU A 87 1.54 -10.71 -7.98
CA LEU A 87 1.00 -9.55 -8.67
C LEU A 87 1.54 -9.38 -10.09
N LYS A 88 2.67 -10.02 -10.42
CA LYS A 88 3.20 -9.98 -11.78
C LYS A 88 2.27 -10.72 -12.75
N GLU A 89 1.67 -11.80 -12.30
CA GLU A 89 0.73 -12.60 -13.10
C GLU A 89 -0.72 -12.22 -12.85
N HIS A 90 -1.00 -11.65 -11.68
CA HIS A 90 -2.36 -11.34 -11.23
C HIS A 90 -2.46 -9.91 -10.70
N PRO A 91 -2.20 -8.89 -11.54
CA PRO A 91 -2.33 -7.50 -11.07
C PRO A 91 -3.76 -7.15 -10.64
N GLU A 92 -4.75 -7.88 -11.12
CA GLU A 92 -6.16 -7.68 -10.74
C GLU A 92 -6.44 -8.01 -9.28
N TYR A 93 -5.53 -8.70 -8.58
CA TYR A 93 -5.67 -8.92 -7.13
C TYR A 93 -5.72 -7.60 -6.37
N ILE A 94 -5.08 -6.56 -6.90
CA ILE A 94 -5.11 -5.24 -6.27
C ILE A 94 -6.51 -4.65 -6.31
N ASN A 95 -7.23 -4.85 -7.42
CA ASN A 95 -8.61 -4.39 -7.56
C ASN A 95 -9.57 -5.25 -6.73
N ASP A 96 -9.40 -6.56 -6.79
CA ASP A 96 -10.36 -7.49 -6.22
C ASP A 96 -10.14 -7.72 -4.72
N TYR A 97 -8.88 -7.72 -4.27
CA TYR A 97 -8.51 -8.05 -2.89
C TYR A 97 -7.43 -7.10 -2.37
N PRO A 98 -7.68 -5.77 -2.33
CA PRO A 98 -6.61 -4.80 -2.02
C PRO A 98 -5.97 -5.00 -0.66
N TYR A 99 -6.70 -5.55 0.32
CA TYR A 99 -6.19 -5.73 1.68
C TYR A 99 -5.72 -7.15 1.99
N GLU A 100 -5.79 -8.04 1.03
CA GLU A 100 -5.41 -9.45 1.18
C GLU A 100 -4.42 -9.85 0.09
N LYS A 101 -4.88 -10.52 -0.96
CA LYS A 101 -4.02 -10.99 -2.06
C LYS A 101 -3.30 -9.85 -2.79
N GLY A 102 -3.81 -8.63 -2.68
CA GLY A 102 -3.22 -7.45 -3.30
C GLY A 102 -2.11 -6.80 -2.50
N TRP A 103 -1.63 -7.40 -1.42
CA TRP A 103 -0.51 -6.84 -0.68
C TRP A 103 0.71 -6.71 -1.59
N MET A 104 1.54 -5.72 -1.34
CA MET A 104 2.66 -5.40 -2.23
C MET A 104 4.02 -5.71 -1.65
N VAL A 105 4.32 -5.19 -0.46
CA VAL A 105 5.66 -5.33 0.12
C VAL A 105 5.55 -5.55 1.62
N ARG A 106 6.50 -6.33 2.17
CA ARG A 106 6.64 -6.55 3.62
C ARG A 106 7.97 -5.95 4.05
N LEU A 107 7.93 -5.13 5.08
CA LEU A 107 9.11 -4.46 5.62
C LEU A 107 9.29 -4.81 7.08
N LYS A 108 10.56 -4.83 7.53
CA LYS A 108 10.89 -4.79 8.94
C LYS A 108 11.11 -3.31 9.29
N LEU A 109 10.38 -2.82 10.28
CA LEU A 109 10.41 -1.40 10.65
C LEU A 109 11.80 -0.95 11.10
N SER A 110 12.26 0.17 10.54
CA SER A 110 13.49 0.84 10.98
C SER A 110 13.18 1.82 12.10
N ASP A 111 12.02 2.46 12.05
CA ASP A 111 11.60 3.46 13.03
C ASP A 111 10.11 3.29 13.34
N PRO A 112 9.77 2.53 14.40
CA PRO A 112 8.37 2.31 14.77
C PRO A 112 7.60 3.58 15.09
N SER A 113 8.28 4.67 15.45
CA SER A 113 7.59 5.94 15.74
C SER A 113 6.89 6.52 14.52
N GLN A 114 7.30 6.13 13.32
CA GLN A 114 6.65 6.60 12.09
C GLN A 114 5.21 6.12 11.99
N LEU A 115 4.85 5.04 12.69
CA LEU A 115 3.47 4.55 12.73
C LEU A 115 2.51 5.60 13.33
N ASP A 116 3.03 6.46 14.22
CA ASP A 116 2.22 7.48 14.87
C ASP A 116 1.74 8.57 13.91
N ASN A 117 2.39 8.69 12.76
CA ASN A 117 2.03 9.68 11.74
C ASN A 117 0.98 9.18 10.77
N LEU A 118 0.61 7.91 10.87
CA LEU A 118 -0.40 7.33 10.01
C LEU A 118 -1.80 7.57 10.55
N LEU A 119 -2.79 7.45 9.67
CA LEU A 119 -4.19 7.68 10.01
C LEU A 119 -4.86 6.35 10.36
N ASN A 120 -5.83 6.38 11.28
CA ASN A 120 -6.72 5.24 11.44
C ASN A 120 -7.81 5.31 10.36
N ALA A 121 -8.70 4.31 10.31
CA ALA A 121 -9.72 4.26 9.27
C ALA A 121 -10.64 5.48 9.28
N ASP A 122 -11.08 5.92 10.46
CA ASP A 122 -11.98 7.07 10.57
C ASP A 122 -11.30 8.35 10.11
N GLN A 123 -10.04 8.53 10.49
CA GLN A 123 -9.25 9.69 10.08
C GLN A 123 -9.02 9.69 8.58
N TYR A 124 -8.77 8.51 8.00
CA TYR A 124 -8.57 8.39 6.58
C TYR A 124 -9.84 8.71 5.80
N LEU A 125 -11.00 8.23 6.26
CA LEU A 125 -12.29 8.55 5.65
C LEU A 125 -12.54 10.05 5.67
N GLU A 126 -12.26 10.70 6.82
CA GLU A 126 -12.43 12.14 6.95
C GLU A 126 -11.50 12.88 6.00
N TYR A 127 -10.25 12.42 5.87
CA TYR A 127 -9.29 12.98 4.94
C TYR A 127 -9.78 12.87 3.49
N LEU A 128 -10.35 11.73 3.12
CA LEU A 128 -10.88 11.53 1.77
C LEU A 128 -12.03 12.47 1.44
N GLN A 129 -12.87 12.77 2.43
CA GLN A 129 -14.01 13.66 2.24
C GLN A 129 -13.56 15.10 1.94
N GLY A 130 -12.38 15.49 2.40
CA GLY A 130 -11.83 16.81 2.17
C GLY A 130 -11.00 16.94 0.91
N ARG A 131 -10.84 15.88 0.15
CA ARG A 131 -10.03 15.87 -1.07
C ARG A 131 -10.77 16.36 -2.27
#